data_12a01fcba91b5055103248eda88ce491
#
_entry.id   12a01fcba91b5055103248eda88ce491
#
_cell.length_a   1.000
_cell.length_b   1.000
_cell.length_c   1.000
_cell.angle_alpha   90.00
_cell.angle_beta   90.00
_cell.angle_gamma   90.00
#
_symmetry.space_group_name_H-M   'P 1'
#
loop_
_entity.id
_entity.type
_entity.pdbx_description
1 polymer ?
#
loop_
_entity_poly.entity_id
_entity_poly.type
_entity_poly.pdbx_seq_one_letter_code
_entity_poly.pdbx_strand_id
1 'polypeptide(L)'
;VVARMLTPMMAAYLLQANTRGHQEAGWERLYMRLAAWCLKHRVRTTLIAVVFFFGTLLGLTPLLPTGFIPPDDLSQTQVALTLPPGSTFKQTLELVKQAEAVVGKNPHVKTIYTTIGGGASGSDPFAPQGVAEVRKGTLTINLTPRGERRGISKQDIEAGFRRELEVIPGARIKVGLGGSSEKYQLALSGDDGRALAEHAQQVERELRTIPGVGNVTSSSSLVRPELEIRPDFARAADLGVTSEAIADTLRVATA
;
A
#
# COMPACT_ATOMS: atom_id res chain seq x y z
N VAL A 1 -12.77 -40.10 -21.41
CA VAL A 1 -12.71 -41.37 -22.24
C VAL A 1 -11.26 -41.62 -22.64
N VAL A 2 -10.55 -40.65 -23.22
CA VAL A 2 -9.17 -40.83 -23.72
C VAL A 2 -8.20 -41.32 -22.66
N ALA A 3 -8.18 -40.69 -21.47
CA ALA A 3 -7.28 -41.05 -20.36
C ALA A 3 -7.53 -42.47 -19.82
N ARG A 4 -8.77 -42.97 -19.84
CA ARG A 4 -9.12 -44.32 -19.37
C ARG A 4 -8.73 -45.42 -20.34
N MET A 5 -8.63 -45.12 -21.64
CA MET A 5 -8.27 -46.09 -22.67
C MET A 5 -6.80 -46.00 -23.08
N LEU A 6 -6.27 -44.79 -23.20
CA LEU A 6 -4.90 -44.58 -23.67
C LEU A 6 -3.86 -45.01 -22.61
N THR A 7 -4.10 -44.76 -21.33
CA THR A 7 -3.13 -45.11 -20.29
C THR A 7 -2.89 -46.61 -20.16
N PRO A 8 -3.91 -47.51 -20.08
CA PRO A 8 -3.68 -48.94 -20.05
C PRO A 8 -3.06 -49.47 -21.35
N MET A 9 -3.46 -48.92 -22.51
CA MET A 9 -2.94 -49.34 -23.80
C MET A 9 -1.47 -48.97 -23.96
N MET A 10 -1.08 -47.75 -23.60
CA MET A 10 0.34 -47.33 -23.59
C MET A 10 1.16 -48.12 -22.57
N ALA A 11 0.61 -48.43 -21.40
CA ALA A 11 1.28 -49.24 -20.40
C ALA A 11 1.57 -50.66 -20.93
N ALA A 12 0.63 -51.28 -21.67
CA ALA A 12 0.80 -52.60 -22.24
C ALA A 12 1.89 -52.65 -23.33
N TYR A 13 2.08 -51.56 -24.10
CA TYR A 13 3.07 -51.50 -25.17
C TYR A 13 4.43 -50.97 -24.76
N LEU A 14 4.49 -50.07 -23.80
CA LEU A 14 5.72 -49.35 -23.41
C LEU A 14 6.39 -49.92 -22.15
N LEU A 15 5.63 -50.56 -21.24
CA LEU A 15 6.18 -51.14 -20.04
C LEU A 15 6.67 -52.58 -20.31
N GLN A 16 7.99 -52.76 -20.27
CA GLN A 16 8.56 -54.09 -20.24
C GLN A 16 8.29 -54.76 -18.90
N ALA A 17 7.85 -56.00 -18.89
CA ALA A 17 7.66 -56.80 -17.68
C ALA A 17 8.98 -56.87 -16.91
N ASN A 18 9.08 -56.17 -15.79
CA ASN A 18 10.25 -56.25 -14.92
C ASN A 18 10.14 -57.57 -14.11
N THR A 19 10.81 -58.60 -14.57
CA THR A 19 10.89 -59.91 -13.91
C THR A 19 11.83 -59.91 -12.69
N ARG A 20 12.50 -58.78 -12.41
CA ARG A 20 13.26 -58.66 -11.16
C ARG A 20 12.27 -58.53 -10.02
N GLY A 21 12.22 -59.54 -9.14
CA GLY A 21 11.37 -59.53 -7.96
C GLY A 21 11.49 -58.18 -7.23
N HIS A 22 10.37 -57.51 -7.11
CA HIS A 22 10.31 -56.20 -6.44
C HIS A 22 10.71 -56.39 -4.96
N GLN A 23 11.96 -56.04 -4.63
CA GLN A 23 12.34 -55.97 -3.22
C GLN A 23 11.61 -54.78 -2.59
N GLU A 24 10.52 -55.11 -1.90
CA GLU A 24 9.75 -54.10 -1.17
C GLU A 24 10.64 -53.24 -0.28
N ALA A 25 10.82 -51.98 -0.60
CA ALA A 25 11.56 -51.05 0.21
C ALA A 25 10.88 -50.92 1.57
N GLY A 26 11.67 -50.71 2.64
CA GLY A 26 11.15 -50.67 4.03
C GLY A 26 10.00 -49.66 4.23
N TRP A 27 10.01 -48.57 3.48
CA TRP A 27 8.95 -47.55 3.48
C TRP A 27 7.66 -48.06 2.86
N GLU A 28 7.73 -48.93 1.86
CA GLU A 28 6.58 -49.50 1.16
C GLU A 28 5.80 -50.47 2.08
N ARG A 29 6.50 -51.25 2.87
CA ARG A 29 5.91 -52.07 3.95
C ARG A 29 5.24 -51.24 5.03
N LEU A 30 5.84 -50.10 5.40
CA LEU A 30 5.23 -49.19 6.35
C LEU A 30 3.95 -48.57 5.80
N TYR A 31 3.97 -48.14 4.52
CA TYR A 31 2.83 -47.59 3.86
C TYR A 31 1.68 -48.63 3.76
N MET A 32 1.96 -49.83 3.34
CA MET A 32 0.96 -50.90 3.24
C MET A 32 0.34 -51.24 4.58
N ARG A 33 1.11 -51.26 5.67
CA ARG A 33 0.58 -51.45 7.04
C ARG A 33 -0.34 -50.30 7.47
N LEU A 34 0.08 -49.07 7.21
CA LEU A 34 -0.71 -47.89 7.52
C LEU A 34 -2.02 -47.85 6.70
N ALA A 35 -1.95 -48.14 5.41
CA ALA A 35 -3.11 -48.25 4.54
C ALA A 35 -4.09 -49.31 5.00
N ALA A 36 -3.57 -50.52 5.33
CA ALA A 36 -4.41 -51.60 5.85
C ALA A 36 -5.05 -51.27 7.19
N TRP A 37 -4.32 -50.58 8.08
CA TRP A 37 -4.87 -50.10 9.36
C TRP A 37 -5.97 -49.05 9.14
N CYS A 38 -5.76 -48.08 8.24
CA CYS A 38 -6.74 -47.08 7.91
C CYS A 38 -8.04 -47.68 7.34
N LEU A 39 -7.93 -48.67 6.44
CA LEU A 39 -9.05 -49.37 5.88
C LEU A 39 -9.82 -50.22 6.90
N LYS A 40 -9.10 -50.88 7.82
CA LYS A 40 -9.69 -51.67 8.89
C LYS A 40 -10.43 -50.82 9.90
N HIS A 41 -9.92 -49.60 10.19
CA HIS A 41 -10.47 -48.72 11.22
C HIS A 41 -11.02 -47.43 10.62
N ARG A 42 -11.81 -47.54 9.56
CA ARG A 42 -12.34 -46.40 8.77
C ARG A 42 -12.93 -45.27 9.63
N VAL A 43 -13.73 -45.61 10.66
CA VAL A 43 -14.34 -44.59 11.53
C VAL A 43 -13.30 -43.83 12.36
N ARG A 44 -12.31 -44.54 12.92
CA ARG A 44 -11.23 -43.90 13.68
C ARG A 44 -10.36 -43.02 12.81
N THR A 45 -10.06 -43.49 11.60
CA THR A 45 -9.26 -42.73 10.60
C THR A 45 -9.98 -41.46 10.20
N THR A 46 -11.31 -41.53 9.94
CA THR A 46 -12.09 -40.33 9.64
C THR A 46 -12.12 -39.36 10.82
N LEU A 47 -12.30 -39.88 12.04
CA LEU A 47 -12.32 -39.03 13.24
C LEU A 47 -10.95 -38.32 13.44
N ILE A 48 -9.84 -39.06 13.27
CA ILE A 48 -8.49 -38.47 13.33
C ILE A 48 -8.31 -37.40 12.25
N ALA A 49 -8.75 -37.66 11.02
CA ALA A 49 -8.66 -36.70 9.93
C ALA A 49 -9.47 -35.42 10.22
N VAL A 50 -10.69 -35.57 10.76
CA VAL A 50 -11.52 -34.44 11.16
C VAL A 50 -10.90 -33.63 12.29
N VAL A 51 -10.41 -34.31 13.33
CA VAL A 51 -9.72 -33.62 14.44
C VAL A 51 -8.46 -32.92 13.98
N PHE A 52 -7.69 -33.56 13.11
CA PHE A 52 -6.49 -32.96 12.53
C PHE A 52 -6.83 -31.73 11.68
N PHE A 53 -7.87 -31.82 10.84
CA PHE A 53 -8.32 -30.71 9.99
C PHE A 53 -8.76 -29.51 10.83
N PHE A 54 -9.65 -29.72 11.80
CA PHE A 54 -10.11 -28.62 12.65
C PHE A 54 -9.00 -28.12 13.59
N GLY A 55 -8.14 -28.99 14.09
CA GLY A 55 -6.98 -28.62 14.91
C GLY A 55 -6.00 -27.74 14.13
N THR A 56 -5.73 -28.09 12.87
CA THR A 56 -4.89 -27.28 11.97
C THR A 56 -5.56 -25.95 11.66
N LEU A 57 -6.85 -25.95 11.34
CA LEU A 57 -7.59 -24.74 11.05
C LEU A 57 -7.57 -23.77 12.24
N LEU A 58 -7.92 -24.23 13.44
CA LEU A 58 -7.94 -23.41 14.64
C LEU A 58 -6.54 -23.00 15.12
N GLY A 59 -5.55 -23.88 14.96
CA GLY A 59 -4.19 -23.62 15.40
C GLY A 59 -3.41 -22.69 14.46
N LEU A 60 -3.61 -22.79 13.14
CA LEU A 60 -2.91 -21.93 12.16
C LEU A 60 -3.57 -20.57 11.96
N THR A 61 -4.89 -20.48 12.11
CA THR A 61 -5.62 -19.22 11.87
C THR A 61 -5.05 -18.02 12.65
N PRO A 62 -4.74 -18.12 13.95
CA PRO A 62 -4.17 -16.98 14.69
C PRO A 62 -2.72 -16.66 14.32
N LEU A 63 -2.01 -17.57 13.66
CA LEU A 63 -0.63 -17.34 13.22
C LEU A 63 -0.54 -16.70 11.84
N LEU A 64 -1.62 -16.75 11.06
CA LEU A 64 -1.65 -16.12 9.75
C LEU A 64 -1.96 -14.62 9.88
N PRO A 65 -1.11 -13.74 9.33
CA PRO A 65 -1.43 -12.32 9.28
C PRO A 65 -2.68 -12.13 8.43
N THR A 66 -3.73 -11.60 9.05
CA THR A 66 -4.98 -11.29 8.37
C THR A 66 -4.98 -9.85 7.92
N GLY A 67 -5.19 -9.60 6.63
CA GLY A 67 -5.28 -8.28 6.05
C GLY A 67 -5.82 -8.37 4.62
N PHE A 68 -6.56 -7.35 4.18
CA PHE A 68 -7.07 -7.27 2.82
C PHE A 68 -5.93 -7.17 1.80
N ILE A 69 -4.90 -6.42 2.15
CA ILE A 69 -3.64 -6.36 1.40
C ILE A 69 -2.54 -6.80 2.36
N PRO A 70 -1.89 -7.95 2.14
CA PRO A 70 -0.78 -8.35 2.99
C PRO A 70 0.33 -7.30 2.89
N PRO A 71 1.00 -6.96 4.00
CA PRO A 71 2.13 -6.04 3.97
C PRO A 71 3.22 -6.62 3.07
N ASP A 72 3.48 -5.92 1.97
CA ASP A 72 4.56 -6.30 1.08
C ASP A 72 5.91 -5.92 1.70
N ASP A 73 6.92 -6.75 1.51
CA ASP A 73 8.31 -6.46 1.85
C ASP A 73 9.13 -6.30 0.56
N LEU A 74 8.61 -5.46 -0.35
CA LEU A 74 9.37 -5.00 -1.50
C LEU A 74 10.55 -4.15 -1.02
N SER A 75 11.65 -4.19 -1.76
CA SER A 75 12.84 -3.40 -1.44
C SER A 75 12.69 -1.93 -1.87
N GLN A 76 11.48 -1.39 -1.79
CA GLN A 76 11.16 -0.01 -2.14
C GLN A 76 10.16 0.58 -1.17
N THR A 77 10.39 1.83 -0.77
CA THR A 77 9.46 2.62 0.03
C THR A 77 9.43 4.06 -0.46
N GLN A 78 8.49 4.84 0.04
CA GLN A 78 8.30 6.20 -0.40
C GLN A 78 8.07 7.13 0.79
N VAL A 79 8.61 8.34 0.71
CA VAL A 79 8.34 9.43 1.65
C VAL A 79 7.72 10.57 0.87
N ALA A 80 6.49 10.93 1.19
CA ALA A 80 5.80 12.05 0.60
C ALA A 80 5.75 13.21 1.59
N LEU A 81 6.23 14.38 1.14
CA LEU A 81 6.22 15.62 1.89
C LEU A 81 5.20 16.57 1.26
N THR A 82 4.37 17.18 2.09
CA THR A 82 3.41 18.19 1.65
C THR A 82 3.56 19.43 2.52
N LEU A 83 3.92 20.54 1.91
CA LEU A 83 4.06 21.84 2.57
C LEU A 83 2.71 22.58 2.62
N PRO A 84 2.55 23.58 3.49
CA PRO A 84 1.37 24.44 3.53
C PRO A 84 1.12 25.14 2.17
N PRO A 85 -0.13 25.54 1.90
CA PRO A 85 -0.46 26.37 0.75
C PRO A 85 0.37 27.66 0.73
N GLY A 86 0.83 28.08 -0.44
CA GLY A 86 1.68 29.26 -0.61
C GLY A 86 3.18 29.01 -0.48
N SER A 87 3.59 27.77 -0.18
CA SER A 87 5.02 27.43 -0.18
C SER A 87 5.63 27.49 -1.57
N THR A 88 6.83 28.05 -1.64
CA THR A 88 7.59 28.18 -2.89
C THR A 88 8.38 26.91 -3.21
N PHE A 89 8.75 26.74 -4.48
CA PHE A 89 9.62 25.64 -4.90
C PHE A 89 10.94 25.56 -4.11
N LYS A 90 11.53 26.73 -3.79
CA LYS A 90 12.78 26.80 -3.02
C LYS A 90 12.64 26.24 -1.60
N GLN A 91 11.54 26.58 -0.92
CA GLN A 91 11.22 26.07 0.40
C GLN A 91 11.00 24.56 0.38
N THR A 92 10.27 24.07 -0.64
CA THR A 92 10.07 22.61 -0.82
C THR A 92 11.40 21.91 -1.07
N LEU A 93 12.27 22.48 -1.90
CA LEU A 93 13.57 21.89 -2.22
C LEU A 93 14.47 21.80 -0.96
N GLU A 94 14.51 22.85 -0.14
CA GLU A 94 15.29 22.86 1.10
C GLU A 94 14.82 21.80 2.08
N LEU A 95 13.50 21.65 2.23
CA LEU A 95 12.91 20.71 3.15
C LEU A 95 13.05 19.26 2.68
N VAL A 96 12.93 19.03 1.39
CA VAL A 96 13.22 17.74 0.74
C VAL A 96 14.65 17.34 0.92
N LYS A 97 15.62 18.25 0.75
CA LYS A 97 17.06 17.98 1.00
C LYS A 97 17.34 17.61 2.45
N GLN A 98 16.66 18.25 3.40
CA GLN A 98 16.79 17.88 4.81
C GLN A 98 16.26 16.46 5.05
N ALA A 99 15.08 16.10 4.50
CA ALA A 99 14.53 14.77 4.59
C ALA A 99 15.45 13.72 3.93
N GLU A 100 16.01 14.04 2.77
CA GLU A 100 16.98 13.19 2.06
C GLU A 100 18.25 12.93 2.89
N ALA A 101 18.77 13.97 3.56
CA ALA A 101 19.94 13.84 4.44
C ALA A 101 19.65 12.98 5.67
N VAL A 102 18.43 13.01 6.21
CA VAL A 102 17.99 12.16 7.34
C VAL A 102 17.88 10.71 6.88
N VAL A 103 17.11 10.48 5.80
CA VAL A 103 16.88 9.14 5.26
C VAL A 103 18.17 8.46 4.77
N GLY A 104 19.07 9.24 4.17
CA GLY A 104 20.35 8.76 3.64
C GLY A 104 21.34 8.25 4.71
N LYS A 105 21.12 8.57 6.00
CA LYS A 105 21.95 8.03 7.09
C LYS A 105 21.66 6.56 7.38
N ASN A 106 20.54 6.03 6.93
CA ASN A 106 20.16 4.64 7.20
C ASN A 106 20.99 3.69 6.31
N PRO A 107 21.70 2.71 6.89
CA PRO A 107 22.58 1.79 6.14
C PRO A 107 21.83 0.88 5.17
N HIS A 108 20.50 0.76 5.29
CA HIS A 108 19.68 -0.05 4.40
C HIS A 108 19.16 0.70 3.19
N VAL A 109 19.47 1.99 3.06
CA VAL A 109 19.13 2.81 1.88
C VAL A 109 20.20 2.67 0.82
N LYS A 110 19.80 2.25 -0.37
CA LYS A 110 20.69 2.07 -1.52
C LYS A 110 20.70 3.28 -2.44
N THR A 111 19.52 3.74 -2.81
CA THR A 111 19.35 4.92 -3.69
C THR A 111 18.10 5.68 -3.31
N ILE A 112 18.15 6.99 -3.44
CA ILE A 112 17.00 7.88 -3.23
C ILE A 112 16.75 8.59 -4.55
N TYR A 113 15.51 8.53 -5.04
CA TYR A 113 15.06 9.28 -6.20
C TYR A 113 14.04 10.32 -5.74
N THR A 114 14.35 11.58 -5.97
CA THR A 114 13.55 12.69 -5.45
C THR A 114 12.85 13.42 -6.59
N THR A 115 11.55 13.66 -6.42
CA THR A 115 10.73 14.47 -7.34
C THR A 115 10.04 15.58 -6.58
N ILE A 116 10.00 16.78 -7.15
CA ILE A 116 9.27 17.93 -6.61
C ILE A 116 8.27 18.40 -7.67
N GLY A 117 7.05 18.65 -7.25
CA GLY A 117 6.00 19.11 -8.14
C GLY A 117 5.40 18.04 -9.05
N GLY A 118 5.83 16.79 -8.93
CA GLY A 118 5.29 15.69 -9.71
C GLY A 118 3.82 15.43 -9.36
N GLY A 119 2.96 15.35 -10.39
CA GLY A 119 1.54 15.03 -10.21
C GLY A 119 1.25 13.56 -9.90
N ALA A 120 2.22 12.68 -10.08
CA ALA A 120 2.14 11.28 -9.68
C ALA A 120 2.34 11.17 -8.18
N SER A 121 1.27 11.22 -7.45
CA SER A 121 1.26 10.93 -6.04
C SER A 121 1.38 9.43 -5.86
N GLY A 122 2.60 8.97 -5.56
CA GLY A 122 2.83 7.64 -4.98
C GLY A 122 2.15 6.48 -5.67
N SER A 123 2.56 5.40 -5.35
CA SER A 123 2.28 4.04 -5.75
C SER A 123 0.87 3.52 -5.45
N ASP A 124 -0.10 4.37 -5.21
CA ASP A 124 -1.48 3.94 -5.18
C ASP A 124 -2.05 4.03 -6.61
N PRO A 125 -2.23 2.89 -7.31
CA PRO A 125 -2.78 2.86 -8.66
C PRO A 125 -4.24 3.32 -8.72
N PHE A 126 -4.90 3.45 -7.58
CA PHE A 126 -6.28 3.90 -7.46
C PHE A 126 -6.41 5.38 -7.05
N ALA A 127 -5.31 6.01 -6.65
CA ALA A 127 -5.33 7.44 -6.36
C ALA A 127 -5.41 8.25 -7.65
N PRO A 128 -6.34 9.21 -7.77
CA PRO A 128 -6.40 10.09 -8.92
C PRO A 128 -5.07 10.84 -9.04
N GLN A 129 -4.53 10.90 -10.26
CA GLN A 129 -3.33 11.68 -10.54
C GLN A 129 -3.63 13.16 -10.23
N GLY A 130 -3.02 13.65 -9.17
CA GLY A 130 -3.17 15.06 -8.79
C GLY A 130 -2.45 15.98 -9.76
N VAL A 131 -2.91 17.23 -9.82
CA VAL A 131 -2.22 18.29 -10.55
C VAL A 131 -0.82 18.49 -9.96
N ALA A 132 0.15 18.80 -10.82
CA ALA A 132 1.51 19.11 -10.41
C ALA A 132 1.51 20.29 -9.41
N GLU A 133 2.04 20.07 -8.22
CA GLU A 133 2.07 21.07 -7.14
C GLU A 133 3.49 21.23 -6.59
N VAL A 134 4.05 22.42 -6.76
CA VAL A 134 5.42 22.74 -6.29
C VAL A 134 5.63 22.54 -4.79
N ARG A 135 4.55 22.53 -4.01
CA ARG A 135 4.56 22.28 -2.55
C ARG A 135 4.65 20.80 -2.16
N LYS A 136 4.64 19.89 -3.13
CA LYS A 136 4.75 18.46 -2.89
C LYS A 136 6.12 17.94 -3.32
N GLY A 137 6.76 17.22 -2.41
CA GLY A 137 7.99 16.49 -2.69
C GLY A 137 7.80 15.01 -2.40
N THR A 138 8.38 14.17 -3.22
CA THR A 138 8.31 12.71 -3.06
C THR A 138 9.70 12.13 -3.17
N LEU A 139 10.13 11.39 -2.16
CA LEU A 139 11.35 10.61 -2.16
C LEU A 139 10.99 9.14 -2.36
N THR A 140 11.40 8.58 -3.46
CA THR A 140 11.32 7.13 -3.71
C THR A 140 12.65 6.51 -3.30
N ILE A 141 12.59 5.64 -2.30
CA ILE A 141 13.76 5.07 -1.63
C ILE A 141 13.86 3.61 -1.99
N ASN A 142 14.94 3.22 -2.63
CA ASN A 142 15.27 1.83 -2.85
C ASN A 142 16.10 1.32 -1.67
N LEU A 143 15.60 0.29 -1.03
CA LEU A 143 16.25 -0.37 0.09
C LEU A 143 17.11 -1.54 -0.40
N THR A 144 18.04 -1.98 0.42
CA THR A 144 18.76 -3.23 0.20
C THR A 144 17.80 -4.42 0.08
N PRO A 145 18.08 -5.43 -0.76
CA PRO A 145 17.23 -6.62 -0.90
C PRO A 145 16.96 -7.29 0.45
N ARG A 146 15.77 -7.88 0.60
CA ARG A 146 15.35 -8.54 1.84
C ARG A 146 16.36 -9.56 2.37
N GLY A 147 17.00 -10.34 1.47
CA GLY A 147 18.01 -11.32 1.85
C GLY A 147 19.26 -10.75 2.54
N GLU A 148 19.58 -9.49 2.28
CA GLU A 148 20.74 -8.79 2.82
C GLU A 148 20.44 -8.00 4.09
N ARG A 149 19.14 -7.79 4.43
CA ARG A 149 18.68 -6.98 5.57
C ARG A 149 18.72 -7.72 6.93
N ARG A 150 19.26 -8.95 6.99
CA ARG A 150 19.43 -9.74 8.23
C ARG A 150 18.18 -9.82 9.12
N GLY A 151 17.00 -9.95 8.51
CA GLY A 151 15.74 -10.08 9.25
C GLY A 151 15.04 -8.77 9.62
N ILE A 152 15.58 -7.61 9.26
CA ILE A 152 14.91 -6.32 9.44
C ILE A 152 13.85 -6.18 8.36
N SER A 153 12.60 -5.97 8.78
CA SER A 153 11.50 -5.80 7.85
C SER A 153 11.47 -4.38 7.25
N LYS A 154 10.82 -4.20 6.10
CA LYS A 154 10.57 -2.87 5.52
C LYS A 154 9.81 -1.98 6.50
N GLN A 155 8.84 -2.55 7.22
CA GLN A 155 7.99 -1.86 8.18
C GLN A 155 8.80 -1.27 9.34
N ASP A 156 9.84 -1.97 9.81
CA ASP A 156 10.74 -1.49 10.86
C ASP A 156 11.54 -0.29 10.39
N ILE A 157 12.03 -0.32 9.14
CA ILE A 157 12.76 0.79 8.51
C ILE A 157 11.83 1.99 8.34
N GLU A 158 10.61 1.78 7.86
CA GLU A 158 9.61 2.84 7.72
C GLU A 158 9.21 3.46 9.06
N ALA A 159 9.10 2.65 10.12
CA ALA A 159 8.85 3.13 11.47
C ALA A 159 10.03 3.97 12.00
N GLY A 160 11.26 3.63 11.63
CA GLY A 160 12.45 4.44 11.87
C GLY A 160 12.36 5.80 11.16
N PHE A 161 12.09 5.80 9.87
CA PHE A 161 11.93 7.03 9.10
C PHE A 161 10.83 7.94 9.64
N ARG A 162 9.68 7.39 10.06
CA ARG A 162 8.61 8.20 10.67
C ARG A 162 9.11 8.96 11.90
N ARG A 163 9.84 8.30 12.80
CA ARG A 163 10.38 8.93 14.01
C ARG A 163 11.45 9.98 13.72
N GLU A 164 12.35 9.68 12.78
CA GLU A 164 13.45 10.57 12.43
C GLU A 164 12.96 11.81 11.66
N LEU A 165 11.95 11.65 10.80
CA LEU A 165 11.39 12.72 9.99
C LEU A 165 10.38 13.58 10.76
N GLU A 166 9.80 13.09 11.87
CA GLU A 166 8.85 13.87 12.70
C GLU A 166 9.48 15.14 13.28
N VAL A 167 10.80 15.16 13.40
CA VAL A 167 11.57 16.33 13.90
C VAL A 167 11.60 17.48 12.88
N ILE A 168 11.29 17.23 11.60
CA ILE A 168 11.33 18.25 10.56
C ILE A 168 10.04 19.11 10.61
N PRO A 169 10.12 20.39 11.05
CA PRO A 169 8.95 21.23 11.13
C PRO A 169 8.52 21.76 9.76
N GLY A 170 7.25 22.11 9.61
CA GLY A 170 6.74 22.85 8.46
C GLY A 170 6.26 21.99 7.29
N ALA A 171 6.37 20.67 7.34
CA ALA A 171 5.78 19.80 6.34
C ALA A 171 4.97 18.66 6.97
N ARG A 172 3.95 18.23 6.23
CA ARG A 172 3.27 16.99 6.51
C ARG A 172 4.00 15.85 5.80
N ILE A 173 4.48 14.88 6.56
CA ILE A 173 5.30 13.79 6.05
C ILE A 173 4.51 12.48 6.16
N LYS A 174 4.41 11.74 5.04
CA LYS A 174 3.86 10.39 4.98
C LYS A 174 4.96 9.42 4.55
N VAL A 175 5.10 8.31 5.26
CA VAL A 175 6.10 7.27 4.97
C VAL A 175 5.39 5.96 4.66
N GLY A 176 5.69 5.37 3.53
CA GLY A 176 5.15 4.10 3.04
C GLY A 176 4.61 4.20 1.62
N LEU A 177 4.53 3.07 0.94
CA LEU A 177 3.98 2.92 -0.40
C LEU A 177 2.46 2.73 -0.32
N GLY A 178 1.69 3.64 -0.93
CA GLY A 178 0.25 3.49 -1.10
C GLY A 178 -0.57 3.38 0.18
N GLY A 179 -1.68 2.68 0.12
CA GLY A 179 -2.64 2.51 1.22
C GLY A 179 -2.11 1.79 2.48
N SER A 180 -0.87 1.27 2.44
CA SER A 180 -0.22 0.70 3.63
C SER A 180 0.27 1.74 4.64
N SER A 181 0.32 3.02 4.26
CA SER A 181 0.72 4.11 5.14
C SER A 181 -0.40 4.58 6.09
N GLU A 182 -1.65 4.33 5.74
CA GLU A 182 -2.84 4.73 6.52
C GLU A 182 -3.55 3.46 7.02
N LYS A 183 -3.44 3.18 8.32
CA LYS A 183 -4.09 2.01 8.93
C LYS A 183 -5.59 2.20 9.14
N TYR A 184 -6.00 3.44 9.40
CA TYR A 184 -7.39 3.79 9.67
C TYR A 184 -7.79 5.01 8.86
N GLN A 185 -8.94 4.94 8.23
CA GLN A 185 -9.54 6.03 7.49
C GLN A 185 -10.95 6.28 8.06
N LEU A 186 -11.21 7.50 8.51
CA LEU A 186 -12.50 7.94 8.97
C LEU A 186 -13.11 8.85 7.90
N ALA A 187 -14.24 8.45 7.33
CA ALA A 187 -14.99 9.27 6.39
C ALA A 187 -16.10 10.01 7.13
N LEU A 188 -16.08 11.34 7.05
CA LEU A 188 -17.14 12.21 7.53
C LEU A 188 -17.95 12.69 6.33
N SER A 189 -19.26 12.60 6.40
CA SER A 189 -20.18 13.08 5.36
C SER A 189 -21.25 13.99 5.95
N GLY A 190 -21.67 15.00 5.20
CA GLY A 190 -22.70 15.94 5.61
C GLY A 190 -23.09 16.86 4.45
N ASP A 191 -24.29 17.44 4.53
CA ASP A 191 -24.85 18.29 3.48
C ASP A 191 -24.29 19.74 3.54
N ASP A 192 -23.86 20.20 4.73
CA ASP A 192 -23.25 21.50 4.90
C ASP A 192 -21.71 21.37 4.96
N GLY A 193 -21.04 21.82 3.91
CA GLY A 193 -19.58 21.74 3.79
C GLY A 193 -18.84 22.57 4.85
N ARG A 194 -19.43 23.66 5.37
CA ARG A 194 -18.80 24.50 6.39
C ARG A 194 -18.85 23.81 7.76
N ALA A 195 -20.02 23.34 8.15
CA ALA A 195 -20.19 22.56 9.37
C ALA A 195 -19.34 21.28 9.34
N LEU A 196 -19.27 20.61 8.18
CA LEU A 196 -18.44 19.44 7.99
C LEU A 196 -16.95 19.76 8.23
N ALA A 197 -16.46 20.87 7.71
CA ALA A 197 -15.06 21.27 7.91
C ALA A 197 -14.74 21.60 9.37
N GLU A 198 -15.65 22.27 10.09
CA GLU A 198 -15.51 22.59 11.52
C GLU A 198 -15.48 21.31 12.38
N HIS A 199 -16.39 20.39 12.13
CA HIS A 199 -16.42 19.09 12.82
C HIS A 199 -15.20 18.23 12.48
N ALA A 200 -14.74 18.21 11.23
CA ALA A 200 -13.53 17.50 10.85
C ALA A 200 -12.30 17.99 11.60
N GLN A 201 -12.17 19.31 11.78
CA GLN A 201 -11.09 19.90 12.59
C GLN A 201 -11.21 19.55 14.07
N GLN A 202 -12.42 19.48 14.59
CA GLN A 202 -12.64 19.07 15.98
C GLN A 202 -12.22 17.61 16.18
N VAL A 203 -12.69 16.71 15.32
CA VAL A 203 -12.33 15.28 15.33
C VAL A 203 -10.81 15.10 15.17
N GLU A 204 -10.16 15.86 14.29
CA GLU A 204 -8.70 15.83 14.13
C GLU A 204 -7.98 16.19 15.44
N ARG A 205 -8.44 17.22 16.15
CA ARG A 205 -7.87 17.60 17.45
C ARG A 205 -8.05 16.50 18.51
N GLU A 206 -9.24 15.94 18.60
CA GLU A 206 -9.56 14.87 19.55
C GLU A 206 -8.76 13.58 19.27
N LEU A 207 -8.64 13.18 18.00
CA LEU A 207 -7.85 12.01 17.61
C LEU A 207 -6.37 12.15 17.95
N ARG A 208 -5.81 13.35 17.89
CA ARG A 208 -4.41 13.61 18.28
C ARG A 208 -4.15 13.43 19.77
N THR A 209 -5.18 13.44 20.60
CA THR A 209 -5.05 13.22 22.06
C THR A 209 -5.04 11.73 22.43
N ILE A 210 -5.38 10.85 21.51
CA ILE A 210 -5.46 9.41 21.77
C ILE A 210 -4.05 8.80 21.74
N PRO A 211 -3.58 8.20 22.84
CA PRO A 211 -2.27 7.56 22.88
C PRO A 211 -2.20 6.40 21.85
N GLY A 212 -1.13 6.36 21.06
CA GLY A 212 -0.92 5.35 20.02
C GLY A 212 -1.49 5.69 18.65
N VAL A 213 -2.25 6.78 18.51
CA VAL A 213 -2.66 7.35 17.23
C VAL A 213 -1.66 8.43 16.84
N GLY A 214 -0.82 8.15 15.86
CA GLY A 214 0.15 9.10 15.33
C GLY A 214 -0.25 9.59 13.94
N ASN A 215 0.24 10.76 13.56
CA ASN A 215 0.10 11.34 12.21
C ASN A 215 -1.36 11.48 11.71
N VAL A 216 -2.22 12.04 12.55
CA VAL A 216 -3.61 12.34 12.18
C VAL A 216 -3.64 13.44 11.12
N THR A 217 -4.23 13.15 9.97
CA THR A 217 -4.34 14.09 8.85
C THR A 217 -5.78 14.18 8.37
N SER A 218 -6.25 15.40 8.09
CA SER A 218 -7.55 15.62 7.48
C SER A 218 -7.40 16.19 6.06
N SER A 219 -8.27 15.78 5.16
CA SER A 219 -8.33 16.35 3.81
C SER A 219 -8.77 17.80 3.82
N SER A 220 -9.54 18.22 4.84
CA SER A 220 -10.02 19.61 4.98
C SER A 220 -8.95 20.58 5.51
N SER A 221 -7.87 20.09 6.16
CA SER A 221 -6.86 20.95 6.78
C SER A 221 -5.87 21.59 5.79
N LEU A 222 -5.91 21.21 4.53
CA LEU A 222 -5.09 21.76 3.44
C LEU A 222 -5.98 22.29 2.29
N VAL A 223 -7.13 22.84 2.65
CA VAL A 223 -8.03 23.48 1.67
C VAL A 223 -7.26 24.56 0.93
N ARG A 224 -7.29 24.47 -0.38
CA ARG A 224 -6.75 25.48 -1.28
C ARG A 224 -7.78 26.61 -1.37
N PRO A 225 -7.44 27.87 -1.09
CA PRO A 225 -8.31 28.96 -1.44
C PRO A 225 -8.42 29.03 -2.97
N GLU A 226 -9.62 28.88 -3.49
CA GLU A 226 -9.91 29.00 -4.91
C GLU A 226 -10.66 30.29 -5.15
N LEU A 227 -10.29 31.01 -6.20
CA LEU A 227 -11.01 32.18 -6.68
C LEU A 227 -11.93 31.74 -7.84
N GLU A 228 -13.23 31.67 -7.57
CA GLU A 228 -14.21 31.40 -8.61
C GLU A 228 -14.65 32.74 -9.25
N ILE A 229 -14.32 32.91 -10.51
CA ILE A 229 -14.69 34.09 -11.27
C ILE A 229 -15.93 33.76 -12.13
N ARG A 230 -17.05 34.39 -11.82
CA ARG A 230 -18.30 34.23 -12.57
C ARG A 230 -18.57 35.51 -13.41
N PRO A 231 -18.32 35.47 -14.71
CA PRO A 231 -18.60 36.60 -15.57
C PRO A 231 -20.13 36.89 -15.68
N ASP A 232 -20.48 38.17 -15.68
CA ASP A 232 -21.83 38.58 -16.06
C ASP A 232 -21.96 38.56 -17.60
N PHE A 233 -22.46 37.46 -18.10
CA PHE A 233 -22.59 37.25 -19.54
C PHE A 233 -23.55 38.21 -20.21
N ALA A 234 -24.58 38.69 -19.51
CA ALA A 234 -25.51 39.69 -20.09
C ALA A 234 -24.79 41.00 -20.33
N ARG A 235 -24.08 41.50 -19.35
CA ARG A 235 -23.29 42.72 -19.45
C ARG A 235 -22.11 42.61 -20.40
N ALA A 236 -21.50 41.46 -20.49
CA ALA A 236 -20.41 41.18 -21.45
C ALA A 236 -20.94 41.25 -22.88
N ALA A 237 -22.12 40.69 -23.16
CA ALA A 237 -22.77 40.76 -24.45
C ALA A 237 -23.13 42.20 -24.85
N ASP A 238 -23.65 42.99 -23.91
CA ASP A 238 -23.97 44.40 -24.13
C ASP A 238 -22.72 45.24 -24.47
N LEU A 239 -21.56 44.86 -23.92
CA LEU A 239 -20.28 45.51 -24.19
C LEU A 239 -19.53 44.92 -25.38
N GLY A 240 -20.08 43.90 -26.06
CA GLY A 240 -19.44 43.22 -27.18
C GLY A 240 -18.21 42.39 -26.78
N VAL A 241 -18.08 42.01 -25.50
CA VAL A 241 -16.96 41.20 -24.99
C VAL A 241 -17.30 39.71 -25.08
N THR A 242 -16.46 38.96 -25.79
CA THR A 242 -16.64 37.50 -25.92
C THR A 242 -16.14 36.73 -24.72
N SER A 243 -16.71 35.56 -24.47
CA SER A 243 -16.25 34.66 -23.41
C SER A 243 -14.78 34.24 -23.57
N GLU A 244 -14.31 34.15 -24.81
CA GLU A 244 -12.93 33.85 -25.14
C GLU A 244 -11.99 34.99 -24.72
N ALA A 245 -12.34 36.23 -24.97
CA ALA A 245 -11.56 37.39 -24.55
C ALA A 245 -11.45 37.50 -23.03
N ILE A 246 -12.54 37.15 -22.29
CA ILE A 246 -12.54 37.11 -20.84
C ILE A 246 -11.59 36.01 -20.36
N ALA A 247 -11.67 34.79 -20.92
CA ALA A 247 -10.83 33.66 -20.54
C ALA A 247 -9.35 33.94 -20.83
N ASP A 248 -9.01 34.52 -21.95
CA ASP A 248 -7.63 34.87 -22.29
C ASP A 248 -7.05 35.96 -21.39
N THR A 249 -7.85 36.97 -21.06
CA THR A 249 -7.44 38.03 -20.14
C THR A 249 -7.18 37.45 -18.74
N LEU A 250 -8.07 36.58 -18.24
CA LEU A 250 -7.91 35.92 -16.96
C LEU A 250 -6.68 35.02 -16.94
N ARG A 251 -6.45 34.26 -18.00
CA ARG A 251 -5.26 33.40 -18.13
C ARG A 251 -3.97 34.20 -18.02
N VAL A 252 -3.88 35.34 -18.66
CA VAL A 252 -2.70 36.23 -18.59
C VAL A 252 -2.58 36.90 -17.23
N ALA A 253 -3.69 37.27 -16.60
CA ALA A 253 -3.68 37.92 -15.30
C ALA A 253 -3.36 36.97 -14.12
N THR A 254 -3.55 35.63 -14.31
CA THR A 254 -3.32 34.61 -13.27
C THR A 254 -2.12 33.71 -13.54
N ALA A 255 -1.41 33.86 -14.63
CA ALA A 255 -0.16 33.19 -14.96
C ALA A 255 1.01 33.90 -14.28
#